data_47ecbb36c1c3612a647b1cb1d2e48d97
#
_entry.id   47ecbb36c1c3612a647b1cb1d2e48d97
#
_cell.length_a   1.000
_cell.length_b   1.000
_cell.length_c   1.000
_cell.angle_alpha   90.00
_cell.angle_beta   90.00
_cell.angle_gamma   90.00
#
_symmetry.space_group_name_H-M   'P 1'
#
loop_
_entity.id
_entity.type
_entity.pdbx_description
1 polymer ?
#
loop_
_entity_poly.entity_id
_entity_poly.type
_entity_poly.pdbx_seq_one_letter_code
_entity_poly.pdbx_strand_id
1 'polypeptide(L)'
;VDIIIIIPAYNEEAHIEKCLTSLVNQSYSAKHILVVDDGSTDKTPEILRSLSSTHENITYASREKSFSHEPGSKIVEAFNFGLASFTSSYDILCKFDADLIFPNHYLETLHKAFEANSKLGMFAGFCSIEIDGVWQIEKLTNPDHIRGALKSYRQNCFRDIGGLTSAMGWDTIDEMKARYYGWDVETDKILVVKHLKPTGLHYSKSLPKVFGISLFRMRYSLTLAFLTCFKMALNKKKLDFFYKAMLAYLKSNYKKNSFLINEKEGAFIRRYRWRKIKRRLF
;
A
#
# COMPACT_ATOMS: atom_id res chain seq x y z
N VAL A 1 13.90 0.52 -18.81
CA VAL A 1 12.73 0.11 -18.00
C VAL A 1 11.88 1.33 -17.73
N ASP A 2 10.67 1.33 -18.27
CA ASP A 2 9.73 2.45 -18.15
C ASP A 2 9.01 2.38 -16.79
N ILE A 3 9.25 3.36 -15.92
CA ILE A 3 8.58 3.48 -14.62
C ILE A 3 7.46 4.51 -14.73
N ILE A 4 6.24 4.12 -14.36
CA ILE A 4 5.12 5.05 -14.16
C ILE A 4 4.73 5.08 -12.68
N ILE A 5 4.31 6.26 -12.22
CA ILE A 5 3.92 6.50 -10.83
C ILE A 5 2.51 7.05 -10.81
N ILE A 6 1.64 6.46 -9.99
CA ILE A 6 0.29 6.97 -9.73
C ILE A 6 0.19 7.33 -8.27
N ILE A 7 -0.20 8.57 -7.98
CA ILE A 7 -0.28 9.14 -6.64
C ILE A 7 -1.71 9.58 -6.37
N PRO A 8 -2.51 8.82 -5.61
CA PRO A 8 -3.76 9.31 -5.07
C PRO A 8 -3.53 10.44 -4.06
N ALA A 9 -4.24 11.56 -4.21
CA ALA A 9 -4.13 12.72 -3.33
C ALA A 9 -5.51 13.21 -2.89
N TYR A 10 -5.65 13.60 -1.62
CA TYR A 10 -6.83 14.25 -1.07
C TYR A 10 -6.43 15.16 0.08
N ASN A 11 -6.56 16.49 -0.11
CA ASN A 11 -6.18 17.52 0.86
C ASN A 11 -4.71 17.36 1.32
N GLU A 12 -3.80 17.48 0.37
CA GLU A 12 -2.36 17.30 0.57
C GLU A 12 -1.54 18.58 0.31
N GLU A 13 -2.15 19.79 0.42
CA GLU A 13 -1.50 21.08 0.16
C GLU A 13 -0.18 21.26 0.90
N ALA A 14 -0.05 20.68 2.12
CA ALA A 14 1.16 20.79 2.93
C ALA A 14 2.32 19.89 2.48
N HIS A 15 2.05 18.87 1.64
CA HIS A 15 3.02 17.79 1.39
C HIS A 15 3.25 17.48 -0.08
N ILE A 16 2.24 17.65 -0.95
CA ILE A 16 2.29 17.21 -2.34
C ILE A 16 3.44 17.82 -3.15
N GLU A 17 3.75 19.09 -2.94
CA GLU A 17 4.86 19.77 -3.60
C GLU A 17 6.20 19.12 -3.25
N LYS A 18 6.47 18.86 -1.97
CA LYS A 18 7.69 18.19 -1.51
C LYS A 18 7.80 16.78 -2.07
N CYS A 19 6.69 16.06 -2.12
CA CYS A 19 6.62 14.71 -2.69
C CYS A 19 7.01 14.73 -4.17
N LEU A 20 6.34 15.54 -4.98
CA LEU A 20 6.58 15.63 -6.42
C LEU A 20 7.98 16.15 -6.74
N THR A 21 8.46 17.17 -6.04
CA THR A 21 9.83 17.68 -6.18
C THR A 21 10.86 16.57 -5.91
N SER A 22 10.64 15.72 -4.91
CA SER A 22 11.55 14.61 -4.62
C SER A 22 11.56 13.52 -5.72
N LEU A 23 10.45 13.36 -6.43
CA LEU A 23 10.31 12.42 -7.54
C LEU A 23 10.86 12.96 -8.86
N VAL A 24 10.74 14.25 -9.10
CA VAL A 24 11.34 14.91 -10.28
C VAL A 24 12.87 14.90 -10.18
N ASN A 25 13.42 15.10 -9.01
CA ASN A 25 14.87 15.15 -8.75
C ASN A 25 15.52 13.78 -8.57
N GLN A 26 14.91 12.69 -9.07
CA GLN A 26 15.52 11.37 -9.00
C GLN A 26 16.70 11.23 -10.00
N SER A 27 17.73 10.45 -9.62
CA SER A 27 18.85 10.10 -10.51
C SER A 27 18.42 9.23 -11.70
N TYR A 28 17.31 8.52 -11.57
CA TYR A 28 16.62 7.80 -12.64
C TYR A 28 15.20 8.36 -12.77
N SER A 29 14.87 8.95 -13.90
CA SER A 29 13.61 9.64 -14.09
C SER A 29 12.44 8.67 -14.30
N ALA A 30 11.30 8.95 -13.66
CA ALA A 30 10.05 8.31 -14.04
C ALA A 30 9.62 8.77 -15.45
N LYS A 31 9.12 7.83 -16.24
CA LYS A 31 8.55 8.12 -17.56
C LYS A 31 7.33 9.02 -17.42
N HIS A 32 6.52 8.78 -16.38
CA HIS A 32 5.31 9.54 -16.11
C HIS A 32 4.90 9.49 -14.66
N ILE A 33 4.45 10.61 -14.13
CA ILE A 33 3.89 10.75 -12.78
C ILE A 33 2.47 11.31 -12.94
N LEU A 34 1.47 10.49 -12.61
CA LEU A 34 0.07 10.89 -12.62
C LEU A 34 -0.42 11.08 -11.17
N VAL A 35 -0.84 12.28 -10.83
CA VAL A 35 -1.50 12.55 -9.55
C VAL A 35 -3.01 12.51 -9.76
N VAL A 36 -3.70 11.73 -8.93
CA VAL A 36 -5.17 11.66 -8.95
C VAL A 36 -5.72 12.42 -7.75
N ASP A 37 -6.26 13.59 -8.01
CA ASP A 37 -6.96 14.39 -7.00
C ASP A 37 -8.36 13.83 -6.75
N ASP A 38 -8.61 13.31 -5.54
CA ASP A 38 -9.87 12.68 -5.12
C ASP A 38 -10.86 13.72 -4.54
N GLY A 39 -10.99 14.87 -5.22
CA GLY A 39 -11.90 15.95 -4.84
C GLY A 39 -11.43 16.76 -3.65
N SER A 40 -10.17 17.21 -3.66
CA SER A 40 -9.60 18.09 -2.63
C SER A 40 -10.35 19.42 -2.55
N THR A 41 -10.39 19.96 -1.33
CA THR A 41 -11.04 21.23 -0.98
C THR A 41 -10.06 22.29 -0.48
N ASP A 42 -8.78 21.95 -0.40
CA ASP A 42 -7.66 22.82 -0.08
C ASP A 42 -6.91 23.26 -1.37
N LYS A 43 -5.70 23.80 -1.24
CA LYS A 43 -4.89 24.26 -2.37
C LYS A 43 -4.20 23.15 -3.17
N THR A 44 -4.48 21.87 -2.90
CA THR A 44 -3.88 20.74 -3.64
C THR A 44 -4.06 20.87 -5.16
N PRO A 45 -5.27 21.16 -5.71
CA PRO A 45 -5.44 21.29 -7.16
C PRO A 45 -4.65 22.44 -7.79
N GLU A 46 -4.47 23.55 -7.06
CA GLU A 46 -3.70 24.69 -7.53
C GLU A 46 -2.21 24.36 -7.64
N ILE A 47 -1.66 23.68 -6.63
CA ILE A 47 -0.28 23.21 -6.61
C ILE A 47 -0.03 22.21 -7.76
N LEU A 48 -0.95 21.26 -7.95
CA LEU A 48 -0.85 20.27 -9.04
C LEU A 48 -0.85 20.93 -10.43
N ARG A 49 -1.70 21.94 -10.65
CA ARG A 49 -1.74 22.71 -11.89
C ARG A 49 -0.42 23.41 -12.15
N SER A 50 0.17 24.04 -11.14
CA SER A 50 1.47 24.72 -11.25
C SER A 50 2.58 23.72 -11.58
N LEU A 51 2.68 22.59 -10.88
CA LEU A 51 3.73 21.60 -11.11
C LEU A 51 3.61 20.90 -12.48
N SER A 52 2.39 20.61 -12.92
CA SER A 52 2.16 20.01 -14.24
C SER A 52 2.47 20.97 -15.41
N SER A 53 2.44 22.29 -15.18
CA SER A 53 2.84 23.27 -16.19
C SER A 53 4.36 23.45 -16.31
N THR A 54 5.11 23.07 -15.29
CA THR A 54 6.58 23.22 -15.22
C THR A 54 7.33 21.92 -15.49
N HIS A 55 6.68 20.76 -15.36
CA HIS A 55 7.30 19.45 -15.53
C HIS A 55 6.49 18.59 -16.51
N GLU A 56 7.02 18.33 -17.70
CA GLU A 56 6.35 17.59 -18.78
C GLU A 56 5.94 16.15 -18.39
N ASN A 57 6.68 15.52 -17.49
CA ASN A 57 6.40 14.18 -17.02
C ASN A 57 5.39 14.11 -15.87
N ILE A 58 4.88 15.25 -15.37
CA ILE A 58 3.82 15.31 -14.36
C ILE A 58 2.50 15.68 -15.02
N THR A 59 1.49 14.87 -14.78
CA THR A 59 0.10 15.20 -15.09
C THR A 59 -0.78 14.99 -13.86
N TYR A 60 -1.97 15.59 -13.88
CA TYR A 60 -2.96 15.32 -12.84
C TYR A 60 -4.34 15.11 -13.46
N ALA A 61 -5.15 14.31 -12.77
CA ALA A 61 -6.56 14.10 -13.10
C ALA A 61 -7.39 14.30 -11.83
N SER A 62 -8.47 15.05 -11.95
CA SER A 62 -9.42 15.23 -10.85
C SER A 62 -10.61 14.31 -11.03
N ARG A 63 -11.09 13.73 -9.95
CA ARG A 63 -12.34 12.95 -9.90
C ARG A 63 -13.24 13.49 -8.80
N GLU A 64 -14.53 13.25 -8.94
CA GLU A 64 -15.46 13.52 -7.86
C GLU A 64 -15.12 12.64 -6.65
N LYS A 65 -15.26 13.21 -5.45
CA LYS A 65 -14.93 12.53 -4.20
C LYS A 65 -15.67 11.20 -4.08
N SER A 66 -14.92 10.15 -3.82
CA SER A 66 -15.50 8.83 -3.56
C SER A 66 -16.37 8.82 -2.29
N PHE A 67 -17.56 8.28 -2.41
CA PHE A 67 -18.47 8.05 -1.28
C PHE A 67 -18.22 6.71 -0.57
N SER A 68 -17.20 5.95 -0.97
CA SER A 68 -16.85 4.70 -0.30
C SER A 68 -16.58 4.93 1.18
N HIS A 69 -17.20 4.11 2.04
CA HIS A 69 -17.02 4.18 3.49
C HIS A 69 -16.02 3.16 4.03
N GLU A 70 -15.48 2.29 3.19
CA GLU A 70 -14.51 1.29 3.63
C GLU A 70 -13.09 1.90 3.72
N PRO A 71 -12.40 1.77 4.86
CA PRO A 71 -11.00 2.18 4.99
C PRO A 71 -10.11 1.48 3.96
N GLY A 72 -9.25 2.25 3.29
CA GLY A 72 -8.37 1.75 2.23
C GLY A 72 -8.99 1.66 0.84
N SER A 73 -10.33 1.67 0.69
CA SER A 73 -11.00 1.63 -0.62
C SER A 73 -10.74 2.87 -1.44
N LYS A 74 -10.87 4.05 -0.85
CA LYS A 74 -10.74 5.33 -1.57
C LYS A 74 -9.42 5.48 -2.29
N ILE A 75 -8.33 5.13 -1.62
CA ILE A 75 -6.99 5.23 -2.19
C ILE A 75 -6.80 4.26 -3.37
N VAL A 76 -7.39 3.06 -3.28
CA VAL A 76 -7.36 2.08 -4.37
C VAL A 76 -8.26 2.52 -5.52
N GLU A 77 -9.43 3.09 -5.24
CA GLU A 77 -10.34 3.62 -6.27
C GLU A 77 -9.71 4.78 -7.03
N ALA A 78 -9.07 5.73 -6.35
CA ALA A 78 -8.34 6.82 -6.99
C ALA A 78 -7.16 6.30 -7.81
N PHE A 79 -6.40 5.35 -7.28
CA PHE A 79 -5.32 4.69 -8.03
C PHE A 79 -5.85 3.99 -9.29
N ASN A 80 -6.91 3.19 -9.20
CA ASN A 80 -7.49 2.48 -10.33
C ASN A 80 -8.08 3.44 -11.37
N PHE A 81 -8.64 4.57 -10.95
CA PHE A 81 -9.08 5.64 -11.84
C PHE A 81 -7.91 6.19 -12.66
N GLY A 82 -6.78 6.51 -12.00
CA GLY A 82 -5.57 6.96 -12.67
C GLY A 82 -5.00 5.90 -13.61
N LEU A 83 -4.97 4.64 -13.19
CA LEU A 83 -4.46 3.56 -14.02
C LEU A 83 -5.32 3.35 -15.28
N ALA A 84 -6.64 3.46 -15.17
CA ALA A 84 -7.56 3.32 -16.31
C ALA A 84 -7.40 4.42 -17.36
N SER A 85 -6.94 5.61 -16.97
CA SER A 85 -6.65 6.71 -17.90
C SER A 85 -5.29 6.59 -18.59
N PHE A 86 -4.45 5.65 -18.16
CA PHE A 86 -3.09 5.48 -18.68
C PHE A 86 -3.06 4.46 -19.83
N THR A 87 -2.73 4.92 -21.04
CA THR A 87 -2.74 4.11 -22.27
C THR A 87 -1.37 3.67 -22.77
N SER A 88 -0.29 4.28 -22.23
CA SER A 88 1.08 3.98 -22.68
C SER A 88 1.62 2.71 -22.02
N SER A 89 2.56 2.04 -22.70
CA SER A 89 3.27 0.90 -22.13
C SER A 89 4.18 1.31 -20.97
N TYR A 90 4.34 0.44 -20.00
CA TYR A 90 5.26 0.57 -18.87
C TYR A 90 5.79 -0.81 -18.45
N ASP A 91 6.92 -0.85 -17.76
CA ASP A 91 7.49 -2.06 -17.20
C ASP A 91 7.21 -2.18 -15.70
N ILE A 92 7.27 -1.02 -15.01
CA ILE A 92 7.08 -0.93 -13.56
C ILE A 92 5.98 0.10 -13.28
N LEU A 93 5.03 -0.32 -12.44
CA LEU A 93 3.95 0.51 -11.94
C LEU A 93 4.16 0.80 -10.45
N CYS A 94 4.23 2.07 -10.08
CA CYS A 94 4.33 2.49 -8.69
C CYS A 94 3.00 3.10 -8.21
N LYS A 95 2.58 2.72 -7.01
CA LYS A 95 1.56 3.41 -6.22
C LYS A 95 2.23 4.03 -5.01
N PHE A 96 2.33 5.34 -5.00
CA PHE A 96 2.92 6.08 -3.88
C PHE A 96 1.88 6.98 -3.20
N ASP A 97 2.06 7.23 -1.89
CA ASP A 97 1.25 8.22 -1.19
C ASP A 97 1.81 9.63 -1.44
N ALA A 98 0.96 10.65 -1.29
CA ALA A 98 1.27 12.04 -1.62
C ALA A 98 2.11 12.78 -0.55
N ASP A 99 2.36 12.15 0.59
CA ASP A 99 3.05 12.71 1.75
C ASP A 99 4.42 12.07 2.01
N LEU A 100 5.09 11.64 0.93
CA LEU A 100 6.39 10.99 0.97
C LEU A 100 7.50 11.90 0.42
N ILE A 101 8.71 11.80 0.98
CA ILE A 101 9.92 12.39 0.39
C ILE A 101 10.91 11.26 0.11
N PHE A 102 11.22 11.08 -1.16
CA PHE A 102 12.10 10.01 -1.66
C PHE A 102 13.57 10.46 -1.66
N PRO A 103 14.52 9.58 -1.29
CA PRO A 103 15.93 9.84 -1.53
C PRO A 103 16.19 9.87 -3.05
N ASN A 104 17.15 10.68 -3.50
CA ASN A 104 17.44 10.90 -4.92
C ASN A 104 17.66 9.62 -5.75
N HIS A 105 18.18 8.56 -5.14
CA HIS A 105 18.48 7.27 -5.79
C HIS A 105 17.37 6.23 -5.68
N TYR A 106 16.15 6.61 -5.24
CA TYR A 106 15.08 5.62 -4.98
C TYR A 106 14.67 4.88 -6.24
N LEU A 107 14.36 5.59 -7.33
CA LEU A 107 13.92 4.99 -8.59
C LEU A 107 15.06 4.24 -9.30
N GLU A 108 16.31 4.70 -9.16
CA GLU A 108 17.48 3.99 -9.68
C GLU A 108 17.69 2.65 -8.97
N THR A 109 17.55 2.62 -7.64
CA THR A 109 17.65 1.38 -6.85
C THR A 109 16.53 0.40 -7.22
N LEU A 110 15.32 0.92 -7.37
CA LEU A 110 14.15 0.15 -7.81
C LEU A 110 14.39 -0.43 -9.22
N HIS A 111 14.82 0.38 -10.18
CA HIS A 111 15.17 -0.05 -11.53
C HIS A 111 16.19 -1.20 -11.51
N LYS A 112 17.32 -1.03 -10.81
CA LYS A 112 18.36 -2.04 -10.69
C LYS A 112 17.87 -3.36 -10.07
N ALA A 113 17.02 -3.28 -9.03
CA ALA A 113 16.42 -4.45 -8.41
C ALA A 113 15.55 -5.26 -9.37
N PHE A 114 14.70 -4.59 -10.14
CA PHE A 114 13.85 -5.26 -11.13
C PHE A 114 14.64 -5.80 -12.35
N GLU A 115 15.74 -5.16 -12.75
CA GLU A 115 16.61 -5.68 -13.79
C GLU A 115 17.38 -6.93 -13.32
N ALA A 116 17.90 -6.92 -12.09
CA ALA A 116 18.70 -8.02 -11.55
C ALA A 116 17.91 -9.31 -11.33
N ASN A 117 16.60 -9.23 -11.08
CA ASN A 117 15.76 -10.38 -10.81
C ASN A 117 14.46 -10.35 -11.63
N SER A 118 14.40 -11.16 -12.69
CA SER A 118 13.19 -11.27 -13.56
C SER A 118 11.97 -11.83 -12.84
N LYS A 119 12.13 -12.53 -11.70
CA LYS A 119 11.05 -13.02 -10.86
C LYS A 119 10.61 -12.02 -9.79
N LEU A 120 11.31 -10.90 -9.65
CA LEU A 120 10.90 -9.85 -8.73
C LEU A 120 9.61 -9.22 -9.23
N GLY A 121 8.53 -9.47 -8.50
CA GLY A 121 7.20 -8.94 -8.79
C GLY A 121 6.89 -7.66 -8.06
N MET A 122 7.41 -7.51 -6.84
CA MET A 122 7.18 -6.33 -5.99
C MET A 122 8.45 -5.95 -5.24
N PHE A 123 8.71 -4.63 -5.14
CA PHE A 123 9.85 -4.09 -4.42
C PHE A 123 9.52 -2.78 -3.73
N ALA A 124 10.12 -2.51 -2.57
CA ALA A 124 10.08 -1.19 -1.93
C ALA A 124 11.17 -0.99 -0.88
N GLY A 125 11.40 0.28 -0.55
CA GLY A 125 12.14 0.69 0.63
C GLY A 125 11.29 0.65 1.91
N PHE A 126 11.78 1.32 2.95
CA PHE A 126 11.14 1.49 4.25
C PHE A 126 10.70 2.93 4.45
N CYS A 127 9.58 3.13 5.16
CA CYS A 127 9.17 4.46 5.62
C CYS A 127 9.86 4.80 6.93
N SER A 128 10.27 6.06 7.06
CA SER A 128 10.67 6.68 8.33
C SER A 128 9.70 7.80 8.69
N ILE A 129 9.45 7.98 9.97
CA ILE A 129 8.66 9.08 10.53
C ILE A 129 9.53 9.93 11.44
N GLU A 130 9.21 11.19 11.55
CA GLU A 130 9.89 12.10 12.47
C GLU A 130 9.26 11.98 13.86
N ILE A 131 10.10 11.68 14.88
CA ILE A 131 9.72 11.62 16.29
C ILE A 131 10.75 12.48 17.04
N ASP A 132 10.27 13.52 17.71
CA ASP A 132 11.11 14.44 18.49
C ASP A 132 12.31 15.00 17.69
N GLY A 133 12.09 15.36 16.42
CA GLY A 133 13.11 15.89 15.51
C GLY A 133 14.07 14.86 14.91
N VAL A 134 13.88 13.56 15.20
CA VAL A 134 14.72 12.47 14.68
C VAL A 134 13.94 11.55 13.77
N TRP A 135 14.47 11.30 12.56
CA TRP A 135 13.87 10.35 11.61
C TRP A 135 14.17 8.91 12.03
N GLN A 136 13.13 8.14 12.25
CA GLN A 136 13.19 6.73 12.68
C GLN A 136 12.39 5.83 11.76
N ILE A 137 12.93 4.64 11.44
CA ILE A 137 12.19 3.66 10.65
C ILE A 137 10.92 3.25 11.38
N GLU A 138 9.82 3.33 10.68
CA GLU A 138 8.49 3.02 11.22
C GLU A 138 8.32 1.51 11.45
N LYS A 139 8.23 1.09 12.71
CA LYS A 139 8.16 -0.32 13.16
C LYS A 139 6.72 -0.88 13.18
N LEU A 140 5.89 -0.59 12.19
CA LEU A 140 4.47 -1.00 12.19
C LEU A 140 4.24 -2.41 11.65
N THR A 141 5.12 -2.93 10.80
CA THR A 141 4.91 -4.18 10.06
C THR A 141 6.13 -5.08 10.10
N ASN A 142 5.99 -6.31 9.58
CA ASN A 142 7.15 -7.18 9.40
C ASN A 142 8.09 -6.60 8.33
N PRO A 143 9.40 -6.82 8.46
CA PRO A 143 10.39 -6.31 7.50
C PRO A 143 10.20 -6.77 6.05
N ASP A 144 9.51 -7.86 5.82
CA ASP A 144 9.20 -8.42 4.51
C ASP A 144 7.82 -8.04 3.98
N HIS A 145 7.19 -7.03 4.57
CA HIS A 145 5.93 -6.46 4.13
C HIS A 145 6.16 -5.07 3.51
N ILE A 146 5.73 -4.92 2.27
CA ILE A 146 5.73 -3.64 1.58
C ILE A 146 4.50 -2.84 2.01
N ARG A 147 4.73 -1.65 2.51
CA ARG A 147 3.65 -0.77 2.95
C ARG A 147 2.81 -0.28 1.78
N GLY A 148 1.51 -0.07 2.03
CA GLY A 148 0.60 0.48 1.03
C GLY A 148 1.03 1.84 0.47
N ALA A 149 1.83 2.60 1.22
CA ALA A 149 2.38 3.89 0.79
C ALA A 149 3.46 3.80 -0.29
N LEU A 150 4.19 2.66 -0.40
CA LEU A 150 5.40 2.49 -1.22
C LEU A 150 5.32 1.27 -2.13
N LYS A 151 4.22 1.03 -2.81
CA LYS A 151 4.07 -0.15 -3.67
C LYS A 151 4.68 0.05 -5.04
N SER A 152 5.54 -0.88 -5.47
CA SER A 152 6.05 -0.96 -6.83
C SER A 152 5.86 -2.37 -7.36
N TYR A 153 5.40 -2.50 -8.60
CA TYR A 153 5.02 -3.76 -9.22
C TYR A 153 5.64 -3.88 -10.61
N ARG A 154 6.19 -5.06 -10.92
CA ARG A 154 6.40 -5.45 -12.32
C ARG A 154 5.04 -5.56 -13.01
N GLN A 155 4.91 -5.05 -14.24
CA GLN A 155 3.65 -5.06 -14.98
C GLN A 155 3.01 -6.45 -15.02
N ASN A 156 3.78 -7.48 -15.35
CA ASN A 156 3.28 -8.86 -15.41
C ASN A 156 2.77 -9.36 -14.04
N CYS A 157 3.48 -9.05 -12.95
CA CYS A 157 3.03 -9.36 -11.61
C CYS A 157 1.70 -8.66 -11.29
N PHE A 158 1.59 -7.38 -11.60
CA PHE A 158 0.38 -6.60 -11.36
C PHE A 158 -0.83 -7.17 -12.13
N ARG A 159 -0.62 -7.60 -13.37
CA ARG A 159 -1.64 -8.30 -14.17
C ARG A 159 -2.03 -9.64 -13.55
N ASP A 160 -1.07 -10.48 -13.16
CA ASP A 160 -1.32 -11.81 -12.61
C ASP A 160 -2.10 -11.76 -11.28
N ILE A 161 -1.83 -10.76 -10.44
CA ILE A 161 -2.58 -10.56 -9.19
C ILE A 161 -3.99 -9.96 -9.44
N GLY A 162 -4.29 -9.52 -10.67
CA GLY A 162 -5.57 -8.91 -11.04
C GLY A 162 -5.76 -7.51 -10.48
N GLY A 163 -4.68 -6.75 -10.30
CA GLY A 163 -4.71 -5.37 -9.78
C GLY A 163 -4.97 -5.26 -8.28
N LEU A 164 -5.25 -4.03 -7.83
CA LEU A 164 -5.53 -3.75 -6.42
C LEU A 164 -6.99 -4.00 -6.08
N THR A 165 -7.22 -4.65 -4.95
CA THR A 165 -8.58 -4.92 -4.42
C THR A 165 -9.03 -3.75 -3.55
N SER A 166 -10.15 -3.09 -3.91
CA SER A 166 -10.70 -1.97 -3.12
C SER A 166 -11.32 -2.46 -1.82
N ALA A 167 -10.50 -2.71 -0.80
CA ALA A 167 -10.91 -3.17 0.52
C ALA A 167 -9.81 -2.93 1.56
N MET A 168 -10.18 -2.99 2.84
CA MET A 168 -9.19 -3.01 3.92
C MET A 168 -8.26 -4.22 3.82
N GLY A 169 -6.95 -3.98 3.92
CA GLY A 169 -5.92 -5.03 3.83
C GLY A 169 -5.49 -5.34 2.40
N TRP A 170 -5.86 -4.50 1.43
CA TRP A 170 -5.45 -4.61 0.04
C TRP A 170 -3.94 -4.78 -0.12
N ASP A 171 -3.15 -4.05 0.69
CA ASP A 171 -1.70 -4.06 0.74
C ASP A 171 -1.08 -5.38 1.25
N THR A 172 -1.87 -6.21 1.89
CA THR A 172 -1.51 -7.58 2.26
C THR A 172 -2.00 -8.58 1.22
N ILE A 173 -3.17 -8.32 0.63
CA ILE A 173 -3.77 -9.21 -0.39
C ILE A 173 -2.90 -9.25 -1.63
N ASP A 174 -2.45 -8.09 -2.14
CA ASP A 174 -1.61 -7.99 -3.32
C ASP A 174 -0.29 -8.78 -3.17
N GLU A 175 0.41 -8.63 -2.02
CA GLU A 175 1.63 -9.39 -1.74
C GLU A 175 1.39 -10.90 -1.64
N MET A 176 0.29 -11.30 -0.99
CA MET A 176 -0.01 -12.72 -0.85
C MET A 176 -0.38 -13.33 -2.20
N LYS A 177 -1.06 -12.58 -3.07
CA LYS A 177 -1.34 -13.00 -4.45
C LYS A 177 -0.06 -13.05 -5.27
N ALA A 178 0.82 -12.03 -5.20
CA ALA A 178 2.11 -12.06 -5.89
C ALA A 178 2.91 -13.33 -5.53
N ARG A 179 3.05 -13.63 -4.24
CA ARG A 179 3.71 -14.86 -3.76
C ARG A 179 2.98 -16.14 -4.17
N TYR A 180 1.66 -16.12 -4.26
CA TYR A 180 0.87 -17.26 -4.74
C TYR A 180 1.14 -17.58 -6.22
N TYR A 181 1.29 -16.54 -7.04
CA TYR A 181 1.62 -16.68 -8.47
C TYR A 181 3.11 -16.89 -8.73
N GLY A 182 3.93 -17.03 -7.68
CA GLY A 182 5.36 -17.38 -7.81
C GLY A 182 6.29 -16.18 -7.95
N TRP A 183 5.80 -14.96 -7.76
CA TRP A 183 6.60 -13.75 -7.76
C TRP A 183 7.36 -13.54 -6.45
N ASP A 184 8.58 -13.05 -6.54
CA ASP A 184 9.33 -12.58 -5.39
C ASP A 184 8.82 -11.21 -4.94
N VAL A 185 8.80 -11.01 -3.63
CA VAL A 185 8.43 -9.74 -2.98
C VAL A 185 9.55 -9.37 -2.03
N GLU A 186 10.25 -8.29 -2.33
CA GLU A 186 11.45 -7.89 -1.63
C GLU A 186 11.36 -6.48 -1.06
N THR A 187 12.11 -6.23 0.00
CA THR A 187 12.22 -4.91 0.63
C THR A 187 13.69 -4.59 0.88
N ASP A 188 14.10 -3.34 0.68
CA ASP A 188 15.42 -2.87 1.00
C ASP A 188 15.40 -1.95 2.24
N LYS A 189 16.10 -2.36 3.31
CA LYS A 189 16.16 -1.62 4.57
C LYS A 189 17.04 -0.36 4.52
N ILE A 190 17.92 -0.28 3.53
CA ILE A 190 18.81 0.87 3.35
C ILE A 190 18.08 1.96 2.57
N LEU A 191 17.11 1.58 1.75
CA LEU A 191 16.30 2.49 0.95
C LEU A 191 15.18 3.09 1.81
N VAL A 192 15.45 4.22 2.45
CA VAL A 192 14.53 4.85 3.41
C VAL A 192 13.86 6.08 2.82
N VAL A 193 12.53 6.12 2.88
CA VAL A 193 11.65 7.22 2.44
C VAL A 193 11.09 7.91 3.66
N LYS A 194 11.09 9.25 3.67
CA LYS A 194 10.48 10.04 4.75
C LYS A 194 8.97 10.10 4.56
N HIS A 195 8.20 9.75 5.57
CA HIS A 195 6.75 9.79 5.60
C HIS A 195 6.31 10.94 6.50
N LEU A 196 5.70 11.96 5.91
CA LEU A 196 5.42 13.24 6.58
C LEU A 196 4.23 13.18 7.54
N LYS A 197 3.35 12.18 7.34
CA LYS A 197 2.21 11.93 8.23
C LYS A 197 2.34 10.56 8.92
N PRO A 198 2.19 10.47 10.24
CA PRO A 198 2.13 9.17 10.91
C PRO A 198 0.95 8.33 10.42
N THR A 199 1.21 7.06 10.11
CA THR A 199 0.17 6.15 9.60
C THR A 199 -0.95 5.88 10.60
N GLY A 200 -2.18 5.91 10.12
CA GLY A 200 -3.34 5.40 10.86
C GLY A 200 -3.99 6.35 11.87
N LEU A 201 -3.69 7.65 11.84
CA LEU A 201 -4.30 8.64 12.73
C LEU A 201 -5.84 8.68 12.64
N HIS A 202 -6.42 8.42 11.48
CA HIS A 202 -7.86 8.57 11.24
C HIS A 202 -8.72 7.32 11.55
N TYR A 203 -8.13 6.15 11.86
CA TYR A 203 -8.88 4.88 11.96
C TYR A 203 -9.03 4.32 13.39
N SER A 204 -8.78 5.10 14.45
CA SER A 204 -8.59 4.55 15.80
C SER A 204 -9.79 3.80 16.38
N LYS A 205 -11.03 4.25 16.14
CA LYS A 205 -12.25 3.66 16.74
C LYS A 205 -12.82 2.46 15.97
N SER A 206 -12.86 2.51 14.64
CA SER A 206 -13.44 1.46 13.79
C SER A 206 -12.44 0.35 13.44
N LEU A 207 -11.14 0.58 13.61
CA LEU A 207 -10.07 -0.30 13.21
C LEU A 207 -10.21 -1.76 13.68
N PRO A 208 -10.58 -2.08 14.95
CA PRO A 208 -10.71 -3.47 15.36
C PRO A 208 -11.78 -4.23 14.58
N LYS A 209 -12.94 -3.59 14.35
CA LYS A 209 -14.05 -4.18 13.59
C LYS A 209 -13.65 -4.46 12.15
N VAL A 210 -13.09 -3.47 11.47
CA VAL A 210 -12.68 -3.58 10.06
C VAL A 210 -11.56 -4.61 9.90
N PHE A 211 -10.62 -4.65 10.86
CA PHE A 211 -9.55 -5.65 10.91
C PHE A 211 -10.10 -7.08 11.00
N GLY A 212 -11.04 -7.35 11.92
CA GLY A 212 -11.67 -8.67 12.04
C GLY A 212 -12.40 -9.09 10.76
N ILE A 213 -13.14 -8.16 10.13
CA ILE A 213 -13.81 -8.40 8.84
C ILE A 213 -12.80 -8.73 7.75
N SER A 214 -11.69 -8.01 7.66
CA SER A 214 -10.67 -8.24 6.62
C SER A 214 -10.01 -9.61 6.76
N LEU A 215 -9.74 -10.07 7.99
CA LEU A 215 -9.21 -11.42 8.21
C LEU A 215 -10.18 -12.51 7.71
N PHE A 216 -11.48 -12.35 7.96
CA PHE A 216 -12.48 -13.26 7.41
C PHE A 216 -12.50 -13.24 5.88
N ARG A 217 -12.59 -12.04 5.29
CA ARG A 217 -12.63 -11.86 3.83
C ARG A 217 -11.36 -12.36 3.13
N MET A 218 -10.20 -12.38 3.83
CA MET A 218 -8.94 -13.00 3.40
C MET A 218 -8.87 -14.52 3.70
N ARG A 219 -9.97 -15.17 4.05
CA ARG A 219 -10.06 -16.62 4.31
C ARG A 219 -9.09 -17.14 5.37
N TYR A 220 -8.79 -16.34 6.41
CA TYR A 220 -8.08 -16.83 7.59
C TYR A 220 -8.93 -17.89 8.31
N SER A 221 -8.29 -18.97 8.80
CA SER A 221 -8.97 -19.91 9.72
C SER A 221 -9.23 -19.23 11.06
N LEU A 222 -10.18 -19.76 11.83
CA LEU A 222 -10.51 -19.23 13.15
C LEU A 222 -9.27 -19.15 14.07
N THR A 223 -8.45 -20.22 14.08
CA THR A 223 -7.21 -20.27 14.87
C THR A 223 -6.20 -19.21 14.44
N LEU A 224 -6.02 -19.03 13.13
CA LEU A 224 -5.10 -18.01 12.60
C LEU A 224 -5.60 -16.60 12.87
N ALA A 225 -6.92 -16.37 12.75
CA ALA A 225 -7.55 -15.09 13.09
C ALA A 225 -7.40 -14.78 14.59
N PHE A 226 -7.63 -15.77 15.45
CA PHE A 226 -7.42 -15.64 16.90
C PHE A 226 -5.99 -15.17 17.22
N LEU A 227 -4.98 -15.91 16.74
CA LEU A 227 -3.57 -15.58 16.97
C LEU A 227 -3.20 -14.19 16.43
N THR A 228 -3.75 -13.83 15.26
CA THR A 228 -3.48 -12.53 14.65
C THR A 228 -4.11 -11.38 15.42
N CYS A 229 -5.37 -11.54 15.85
CA CYS A 229 -6.06 -10.55 16.68
C CYS A 229 -5.40 -10.39 18.04
N PHE A 230 -5.01 -11.51 18.68
CA PHE A 230 -4.33 -11.50 19.97
C PHE A 230 -2.98 -10.79 19.90
N LYS A 231 -2.14 -11.13 18.91
CA LYS A 231 -0.88 -10.43 18.68
C LYS A 231 -1.07 -8.93 18.45
N MET A 232 -2.08 -8.55 17.66
CA MET A 232 -2.35 -7.12 17.40
C MET A 232 -2.80 -6.40 18.67
N ALA A 233 -3.61 -7.03 19.52
CA ALA A 233 -4.04 -6.48 20.80
C ALA A 233 -2.87 -6.27 21.76
N LEU A 234 -1.93 -7.22 21.83
CA LEU A 234 -0.70 -7.08 22.61
C LEU A 234 0.17 -5.92 22.11
N ASN A 235 0.39 -5.84 20.79
CA ASN A 235 1.18 -4.76 20.18
C ASN A 235 0.58 -3.37 20.46
N LYS A 236 -0.75 -3.27 20.48
CA LYS A 236 -1.47 -2.03 20.79
C LYS A 236 -1.71 -1.80 22.27
N LYS A 237 -1.36 -2.76 23.14
CA LYS A 237 -1.67 -2.75 24.59
C LYS A 237 -3.16 -2.50 24.87
N LYS A 238 -4.06 -3.09 24.05
CA LYS A 238 -5.53 -2.90 24.12
C LYS A 238 -6.26 -4.23 23.97
N LEU A 239 -6.65 -4.87 25.07
CA LEU A 239 -7.44 -6.12 25.05
C LEU A 239 -8.80 -5.95 24.38
N ASP A 240 -9.43 -4.78 24.52
CA ASP A 240 -10.66 -4.42 23.82
C ASP A 240 -10.56 -4.59 22.29
N PHE A 241 -9.38 -4.33 21.71
CA PHE A 241 -9.12 -4.59 20.29
C PHE A 241 -9.34 -6.07 19.94
N PHE A 242 -8.86 -6.99 20.76
CA PHE A 242 -9.02 -8.42 20.52
C PHE A 242 -10.49 -8.82 20.46
N TYR A 243 -11.26 -8.45 21.49
CA TYR A 243 -12.69 -8.82 21.57
C TYR A 243 -13.49 -8.26 20.38
N LYS A 244 -13.30 -6.99 20.07
CA LYS A 244 -14.01 -6.34 18.97
C LYS A 244 -13.65 -6.93 17.61
N ALA A 245 -12.37 -7.25 17.38
CA ALA A 245 -11.90 -7.83 16.12
C ALA A 245 -12.41 -9.28 15.97
N MET A 246 -12.33 -10.10 17.01
CA MET A 246 -12.84 -11.48 16.99
C MET A 246 -14.36 -11.52 16.81
N LEU A 247 -15.10 -10.67 17.50
CA LEU A 247 -16.55 -10.57 17.34
C LEU A 247 -16.92 -10.19 15.91
N ALA A 248 -16.18 -9.26 15.27
CA ALA A 248 -16.41 -8.87 13.89
C ALA A 248 -16.09 -10.00 12.91
N TYR A 249 -15.01 -10.76 13.15
CA TYR A 249 -14.69 -11.95 12.37
C TYR A 249 -15.81 -13.00 12.43
N LEU A 250 -16.29 -13.33 13.63
CA LEU A 250 -17.36 -14.32 13.83
C LEU A 250 -18.69 -13.86 13.21
N LYS A 251 -19.03 -12.58 13.38
CA LYS A 251 -20.23 -12.00 12.72
C LYS A 251 -20.13 -12.06 11.19
N SER A 252 -18.94 -11.87 10.61
CA SER A 252 -18.72 -11.97 9.16
C SER A 252 -18.93 -13.39 8.67
N ASN A 253 -18.50 -14.39 9.44
CA ASN A 253 -18.74 -15.80 9.16
C ASN A 253 -20.25 -16.12 9.20
N TYR A 254 -20.94 -15.67 10.23
CA TYR A 254 -22.39 -15.89 10.37
C TYR A 254 -23.19 -15.23 9.24
N LYS A 255 -22.82 -13.98 8.87
CA LYS A 255 -23.46 -13.22 7.79
C LYS A 255 -23.05 -13.67 6.38
N LYS A 256 -22.13 -14.62 6.26
CA LYS A 256 -21.57 -15.11 4.99
C LYS A 256 -21.06 -13.97 4.09
N ASN A 257 -20.31 -13.02 4.67
CA ASN A 257 -19.72 -11.93 3.91
C ASN A 257 -18.89 -12.47 2.73
N SER A 258 -18.87 -11.74 1.61
CA SER A 258 -18.10 -12.13 0.44
C SER A 258 -16.59 -12.16 0.72
N PHE A 259 -15.89 -13.12 0.12
CA PHE A 259 -14.44 -13.22 0.18
C PHE A 259 -13.78 -12.30 -0.85
N LEU A 260 -12.59 -11.80 -0.52
CA LEU A 260 -11.76 -10.97 -1.42
C LEU A 260 -10.82 -11.79 -2.29
N ILE A 261 -10.64 -13.05 -1.95
CA ILE A 261 -9.72 -13.98 -2.58
C ILE A 261 -10.40 -15.33 -2.79
N ASN A 262 -9.93 -16.09 -3.77
CA ASN A 262 -10.43 -17.43 -4.04
C ASN A 262 -9.95 -18.47 -3.00
N GLU A 263 -10.43 -19.71 -3.10
CA GLU A 263 -10.09 -20.76 -2.12
C GLU A 263 -8.62 -21.18 -2.16
N LYS A 264 -8.04 -21.26 -3.37
CA LYS A 264 -6.63 -21.67 -3.56
C LYS A 264 -5.69 -20.62 -2.96
N GLU A 265 -5.95 -19.33 -3.23
CA GLU A 265 -5.23 -18.20 -2.63
C GLU A 265 -5.36 -18.19 -1.11
N GLY A 266 -6.57 -18.40 -0.58
CA GLY A 266 -6.82 -18.51 0.86
C GLY A 266 -6.08 -19.69 1.51
N ALA A 267 -6.05 -20.84 0.87
CA ALA A 267 -5.27 -21.99 1.34
C ALA A 267 -3.76 -21.71 1.34
N PHE A 268 -3.27 -21.00 0.32
CA PHE A 268 -1.88 -20.54 0.27
C PHE A 268 -1.56 -19.59 1.43
N ILE A 269 -2.40 -18.57 1.66
CA ILE A 269 -2.21 -17.58 2.74
C ILE A 269 -2.13 -18.28 4.08
N ARG A 270 -3.05 -19.21 4.38
CA ARG A 270 -3.03 -19.98 5.63
C ARG A 270 -1.73 -20.76 5.80
N ARG A 271 -1.30 -21.50 4.77
CA ARG A 271 -0.02 -22.26 4.80
C ARG A 271 1.18 -21.35 4.97
N TYR A 272 1.22 -20.22 4.27
CA TYR A 272 2.30 -19.23 4.36
C TYR A 272 2.41 -18.64 5.78
N ARG A 273 1.27 -18.23 6.37
CA ARG A 273 1.22 -17.65 7.72
C ARG A 273 1.64 -18.67 8.78
N TRP A 274 1.15 -19.91 8.69
CA TRP A 274 1.57 -20.98 9.60
C TRP A 274 3.06 -21.30 9.49
N ARG A 275 3.63 -21.35 8.28
CA ARG A 275 5.07 -21.53 8.08
C ARG A 275 5.88 -20.43 8.78
N LYS A 276 5.45 -19.16 8.66
CA LYS A 276 6.10 -18.03 9.34
C LYS A 276 5.98 -18.08 10.87
N ILE A 277 4.84 -18.52 11.38
CA ILE A 277 4.66 -18.72 12.83
C ILE A 277 5.62 -19.80 13.34
N LYS A 278 5.66 -20.96 12.67
CA LYS A 278 6.57 -22.06 13.04
C LYS A 278 8.05 -21.63 13.05
N ARG A 279 8.52 -20.95 12.00
CA ARG A 279 9.91 -20.45 11.91
C ARG A 279 10.30 -19.42 12.98
N ARG A 280 9.35 -18.89 13.72
CA ARG A 280 9.62 -17.96 14.84
C ARG A 280 9.59 -18.63 16.20
N LEU A 281 9.03 -19.82 16.30
CA LEU A 281 8.92 -20.60 17.53
C LEU A 281 9.99 -21.66 17.63
N PHE A 282 10.51 -22.10 16.49
CA PHE A 282 11.55 -23.11 16.32
C PHE A 282 12.65 -22.58 15.40
#